data_99e1f826eb048e76e289c58a4d01e197
#
_entry.id   99e1f826eb048e76e289c58a4d01e197
#
_cell.length_a   1.000
_cell.length_b   1.000
_cell.length_c   1.000
_cell.angle_alpha   90.00
_cell.angle_beta   90.00
_cell.angle_gamma   90.00
#
_symmetry.space_group_name_H-M   'P 1'
#
loop_
_entity.id
_entity.type
_entity.pdbx_description
1 polymer ?
#
loop_
_entity_poly.entity_id
_entity_poly.type
_entity_poly.pdbx_seq_one_letter_code
_entity_poly.pdbx_strand_id
1 'polypeptide(L)'
;SNIGQLKTLYREGLKNRYGALMQTISGVHYNFSLPMAFWQAKCGETDKDAISAGYFRLIRNYYRFGWIIPYLFGASPAICSSFLQGKPTTLPFEKTECGMYYLPYATSLRLSDLGYTNKSQSNLGITVNDLQEYVAGLTRAIKTPSEEPE
;
A
#
# COMPACT_ATOMS: atom_id res chain seq x y z
N SER A 1 1.93 -26.70 9.58
CA SER A 1 3.13 -25.96 10.01
C SER A 1 2.72 -24.57 10.51
N ASN A 2 3.47 -23.98 11.41
CA ASN A 2 3.21 -22.63 11.93
C ASN A 2 3.19 -21.57 10.82
N ILE A 3 4.00 -21.72 9.77
CA ILE A 3 4.00 -20.83 8.61
C ILE A 3 2.66 -20.94 7.84
N GLY A 4 2.08 -22.13 7.74
CA GLY A 4 0.78 -22.31 7.12
C GLY A 4 -0.34 -21.64 7.91
N GLN A 5 -0.30 -21.77 9.23
CA GLN A 5 -1.26 -21.13 10.13
C GLN A 5 -1.18 -19.60 10.07
N LEU A 6 0.04 -19.02 10.06
CA LEU A 6 0.23 -17.59 9.90
C LEU A 6 -0.35 -17.06 8.59
N LYS A 7 -0.13 -17.78 7.49
CA LYS A 7 -0.72 -17.41 6.19
C LYS A 7 -2.24 -17.47 6.20
N THR A 8 -2.81 -18.46 6.84
CA THR A 8 -4.27 -18.60 6.97
C THR A 8 -4.84 -17.45 7.79
N LEU A 9 -4.27 -17.16 8.95
CA LEU A 9 -4.68 -16.05 9.80
C LEU A 9 -4.57 -14.70 9.08
N TYR A 10 -3.47 -14.47 8.37
CA TYR A 10 -3.30 -13.27 7.55
C TYR A 10 -4.40 -13.12 6.48
N ARG A 11 -4.78 -14.22 5.82
CA ARG A 11 -5.85 -14.21 4.81
C ARG A 11 -7.22 -13.98 5.42
N GLU A 12 -7.50 -14.51 6.59
CA GLU A 12 -8.74 -14.23 7.32
C GLU A 12 -8.82 -12.74 7.73
N GLY A 13 -7.74 -12.16 8.23
CA GLY A 13 -7.66 -10.72 8.52
C GLY A 13 -7.95 -9.85 7.28
N LEU A 14 -7.35 -10.19 6.13
CA LEU A 14 -7.65 -9.49 4.88
C LEU A 14 -9.10 -9.64 4.44
N LYS A 15 -9.69 -10.83 4.61
CA LYS A 15 -11.11 -11.08 4.32
C LYS A 15 -12.02 -10.22 5.18
N ASN A 16 -11.73 -10.12 6.47
CA ASN A 16 -12.53 -9.31 7.41
C ASN A 16 -12.45 -7.81 7.08
N ARG A 17 -11.27 -7.31 6.71
CA ARG A 17 -11.07 -5.88 6.39
C ARG A 17 -11.56 -5.48 5.01
N TYR A 18 -11.24 -6.28 3.99
CA TYR A 18 -11.44 -5.89 2.58
C TYR A 18 -12.46 -6.75 1.83
N GLY A 19 -12.91 -7.84 2.44
CA GLY A 19 -13.77 -8.85 1.82
C GLY A 19 -12.96 -9.89 1.01
N ALA A 20 -13.53 -11.09 0.90
CA ALA A 20 -12.87 -12.21 0.23
C ALA A 20 -12.55 -11.93 -1.25
N LEU A 21 -13.43 -11.19 -1.92
CA LEU A 21 -13.30 -10.91 -3.36
C LEU A 21 -12.07 -10.07 -3.69
N MET A 22 -11.68 -9.14 -2.80
CA MET A 22 -10.48 -8.33 -3.01
C MET A 22 -9.19 -9.15 -3.05
N GLN A 23 -9.17 -10.33 -2.45
CA GLN A 23 -8.00 -11.23 -2.47
C GLN A 23 -7.77 -11.90 -3.84
N THR A 24 -8.74 -11.82 -4.75
CA THR A 24 -8.59 -12.33 -6.13
C THR A 24 -7.83 -11.35 -7.03
N ILE A 25 -7.69 -10.09 -6.60
CA ILE A 25 -6.89 -9.09 -7.32
C ILE A 25 -5.42 -9.28 -6.97
N SER A 26 -4.63 -9.66 -7.96
CA SER A 26 -3.19 -9.83 -7.84
C SER A 26 -2.44 -8.61 -8.37
N GLY A 27 -1.45 -8.14 -7.61
CA GLY A 27 -0.54 -7.10 -8.04
C GLY A 27 0.84 -7.66 -8.41
N VAL A 28 1.60 -6.91 -9.17
CA VAL A 28 3.02 -7.15 -9.38
C VAL A 28 3.78 -6.47 -8.25
N HIS A 29 4.55 -7.25 -7.49
CA HIS A 29 5.43 -6.73 -6.45
C HIS A 29 6.85 -6.68 -6.98
N TYR A 30 7.46 -5.52 -6.92
CA TYR A 30 8.84 -5.31 -7.33
C TYR A 30 9.67 -4.86 -6.13
N ASN A 31 10.59 -5.72 -5.70
CA ASN A 31 11.52 -5.41 -4.62
C ASN A 31 12.71 -4.65 -5.20
N PHE A 32 12.94 -3.46 -4.67
CA PHE A 32 13.94 -2.54 -5.18
C PHE A 32 14.95 -2.18 -4.08
N SER A 33 16.22 -2.22 -4.44
CA SER A 33 17.30 -1.71 -3.59
C SER A 33 18.37 -1.06 -4.46
N LEU A 34 19.07 -0.10 -3.88
CA LEU A 34 20.18 0.59 -4.55
C LEU A 34 21.52 -0.09 -4.18
N PRO A 35 22.42 -0.31 -5.16
CA PRO A 35 23.70 -0.94 -4.89
C PRO A 35 24.59 -0.04 -4.02
N MET A 36 25.53 -0.66 -3.29
CA MET A 36 26.48 0.06 -2.43
C MET A 36 27.29 1.13 -3.18
N ALA A 37 27.65 0.86 -4.44
CA ALA A 37 28.35 1.83 -5.28
C ALA A 37 27.57 3.14 -5.49
N PHE A 38 26.23 3.08 -5.55
CA PHE A 38 25.37 4.27 -5.60
C PHE A 38 25.50 5.10 -4.32
N TRP A 39 25.43 4.43 -3.15
CA TRP A 39 25.53 5.12 -1.87
C TRP A 39 26.90 5.73 -1.65
N GLN A 40 27.95 5.03 -2.04
CA GLN A 40 29.32 5.55 -1.99
C GLN A 40 29.50 6.79 -2.86
N ALA A 41 28.98 6.78 -4.09
CA ALA A 41 29.03 7.93 -4.99
C ALA A 41 28.16 9.10 -4.49
N LYS A 42 27.05 8.83 -3.83
CA LYS A 42 26.08 9.85 -3.39
C LYS A 42 26.43 10.47 -2.04
N CYS A 43 26.91 9.67 -1.09
CA CYS A 43 27.15 10.08 0.29
C CYS A 43 28.63 10.16 0.66
N GLY A 44 29.53 9.67 -0.20
CA GLY A 44 30.97 9.59 0.08
C GLY A 44 31.38 8.52 1.09
N GLU A 45 30.40 7.97 1.79
CA GLU A 45 30.57 6.97 2.84
C GLU A 45 29.57 5.82 2.68
N THR A 46 29.97 4.64 3.17
CA THR A 46 29.11 3.44 3.21
C THR A 46 28.61 3.17 4.62
N ASP A 47 28.53 4.19 5.43
CA ASP A 47 27.96 4.10 6.77
C ASP A 47 26.47 3.73 6.72
N LYS A 48 26.08 2.84 7.63
CA LYS A 48 24.69 2.33 7.71
C LYS A 48 23.68 3.44 8.00
N ASP A 49 24.06 4.42 8.80
CA ASP A 49 23.17 5.52 9.18
C ASP A 49 22.95 6.48 8.01
N ALA A 50 24.00 6.79 7.25
CA ALA A 50 23.89 7.59 6.03
C ALA A 50 23.03 6.90 4.95
N ILE A 51 23.21 5.60 4.76
CA ILE A 51 22.38 4.78 3.84
C ILE A 51 20.93 4.76 4.30
N SER A 52 20.68 4.54 5.58
CA SER A 52 19.34 4.54 6.18
C SER A 52 18.66 5.91 5.98
N ALA A 53 19.33 7.00 6.28
CA ALA A 53 18.82 8.35 6.05
C ALA A 53 18.49 8.59 4.57
N GLY A 54 19.32 8.06 3.66
CA GLY A 54 19.08 8.09 2.22
C GLY A 54 17.81 7.36 1.81
N TYR A 55 17.57 6.15 2.33
CA TYR A 55 16.35 5.40 2.07
C TYR A 55 15.11 6.09 2.66
N PHE A 56 15.18 6.66 3.87
CA PHE A 56 14.04 7.41 4.44
C PHE A 56 13.73 8.68 3.63
N ARG A 57 14.77 9.34 3.06
CA ARG A 57 14.54 10.42 2.09
C ARG A 57 13.85 9.94 0.82
N LEU A 58 14.25 8.77 0.30
CA LEU A 58 13.60 8.15 -0.85
C LEU A 58 12.13 7.83 -0.55
N ILE A 59 11.82 7.27 0.62
CA ILE A 59 10.44 6.97 1.05
C ILE A 59 9.61 8.25 1.11
N ARG A 60 10.11 9.32 1.73
CA ARG A 60 9.39 10.61 1.76
C ARG A 60 9.13 11.18 0.38
N ASN A 61 10.11 11.08 -0.52
CA ASN A 61 9.94 11.50 -1.92
C ASN A 61 8.94 10.61 -2.66
N TYR A 62 8.91 9.31 -2.37
CA TYR A 62 7.90 8.41 -2.92
C TYR A 62 6.48 8.80 -2.45
N TYR A 63 6.28 9.12 -1.18
CA TYR A 63 4.97 9.64 -0.73
C TYR A 63 4.57 10.92 -1.45
N ARG A 64 5.55 11.76 -1.79
CA ARG A 64 5.30 13.04 -2.47
C ARG A 64 5.01 12.88 -3.96
N PHE A 65 5.73 12.00 -4.64
CA PHE A 65 5.74 11.89 -6.11
C PHE A 65 5.25 10.54 -6.64
N GLY A 66 5.00 9.55 -5.78
CA GLY A 66 4.65 8.19 -6.18
C GLY A 66 3.34 8.08 -6.97
N TRP A 67 2.47 9.08 -6.90
CA TRP A 67 1.26 9.18 -7.72
C TRP A 67 1.54 9.15 -9.23
N ILE A 68 2.75 9.56 -9.65
CA ILE A 68 3.17 9.54 -11.06
C ILE A 68 3.19 8.11 -11.61
N ILE A 69 3.53 7.12 -10.76
CA ILE A 69 3.59 5.72 -11.19
C ILE A 69 2.23 5.19 -11.65
N PRO A 70 1.15 5.24 -10.84
CA PRO A 70 -0.16 4.83 -11.31
C PRO A 70 -0.71 5.76 -12.40
N TYR A 71 -0.33 7.02 -12.43
CA TYR A 71 -0.73 7.95 -13.49
C TYR A 71 -0.17 7.53 -14.86
N LEU A 72 1.12 7.16 -14.93
CA LEU A 72 1.77 6.79 -16.20
C LEU A 72 1.56 5.32 -16.57
N PHE A 73 1.47 4.42 -15.61
CA PHE A 73 1.51 2.97 -15.82
C PHE A 73 0.26 2.26 -15.30
N GLY A 74 -0.69 2.97 -14.70
CA GLY A 74 -1.94 2.38 -14.27
C GLY A 74 -2.79 1.94 -15.45
N ALA A 75 -3.33 0.73 -15.40
CA ALA A 75 -4.07 0.12 -16.49
C ALA A 75 -5.41 -0.49 -16.07
N SER A 76 -5.96 -0.07 -14.92
CA SER A 76 -7.21 -0.63 -14.37
C SER A 76 -8.17 0.46 -13.91
N PRO A 77 -8.77 1.25 -14.85
CA PRO A 77 -9.81 2.21 -14.52
C PRO A 77 -11.20 1.57 -14.41
N ALA A 78 -11.34 0.29 -14.71
CA ALA A 78 -12.60 -0.44 -14.77
C ALA A 78 -12.63 -1.61 -13.79
N ILE A 79 -13.83 -1.94 -13.33
CA ILE A 79 -14.08 -3.00 -12.36
C ILE A 79 -15.39 -3.72 -12.69
N CYS A 80 -15.44 -5.04 -12.46
CA CYS A 80 -16.68 -5.79 -12.58
C CYS A 80 -17.66 -5.39 -11.46
N SER A 81 -18.95 -5.39 -11.76
CA SER A 81 -20.01 -5.09 -10.78
C SER A 81 -19.94 -5.95 -9.51
N SER A 82 -19.44 -7.19 -9.62
CA SER A 82 -19.25 -8.08 -8.48
C SER A 82 -18.34 -7.50 -7.38
N PHE A 83 -17.38 -6.65 -7.74
CA PHE A 83 -16.48 -6.02 -6.77
C PHE A 83 -17.14 -4.86 -5.99
N LEU A 84 -18.25 -4.32 -6.50
CA LEU A 84 -18.99 -3.23 -5.88
C LEU A 84 -20.10 -3.73 -4.97
N GLN A 85 -20.47 -5.01 -5.03
CA GLN A 85 -21.55 -5.59 -4.22
C GLN A 85 -21.25 -5.45 -2.73
N GLY A 86 -22.14 -4.72 -2.04
CA GLY A 86 -22.05 -4.52 -0.60
C GLY A 86 -20.97 -3.52 -0.13
N LYS A 87 -20.30 -2.83 -1.05
CA LYS A 87 -19.32 -1.80 -0.71
C LYS A 87 -19.83 -0.42 -1.12
N PRO A 88 -20.04 0.50 -0.17
CA PRO A 88 -20.30 1.89 -0.51
C PRO A 88 -19.03 2.49 -1.15
N THR A 89 -19.21 3.24 -2.21
CA THR A 89 -18.14 4.03 -2.84
C THR A 89 -18.66 5.42 -3.15
N THR A 90 -17.79 6.41 -3.01
CA THR A 90 -18.07 7.80 -3.40
C THR A 90 -17.61 8.10 -4.82
N LEU A 91 -17.00 7.13 -5.49
CA LEU A 91 -16.45 7.31 -6.83
C LEU A 91 -17.58 7.42 -7.88
N PRO A 92 -17.51 8.40 -8.77
CA PRO A 92 -18.53 8.65 -9.81
C PRO A 92 -18.37 7.67 -10.97
N PHE A 93 -18.67 6.40 -10.72
CA PHE A 93 -18.59 5.38 -11.76
C PHE A 93 -19.62 5.56 -12.86
N GLU A 94 -19.18 5.39 -14.08
CA GLU A 94 -20.02 5.15 -15.22
C GLU A 94 -20.17 3.65 -15.48
N LYS A 95 -21.31 3.25 -16.03
CA LYS A 95 -21.60 1.85 -16.34
C LYS A 95 -21.55 1.62 -17.85
N THR A 96 -20.82 0.59 -18.27
CA THR A 96 -20.83 0.14 -19.67
C THR A 96 -22.07 -0.69 -19.98
N GLU A 97 -22.39 -0.86 -21.26
CA GLU A 97 -23.50 -1.72 -21.73
C GLU A 97 -23.34 -3.18 -21.27
N CYS A 98 -22.12 -3.68 -21.15
CA CYS A 98 -21.82 -5.02 -20.65
C CYS A 98 -21.82 -5.13 -19.11
N GLY A 99 -22.22 -4.09 -18.38
CA GLY A 99 -22.38 -4.12 -16.92
C GLY A 99 -21.10 -3.95 -16.12
N MET A 100 -20.00 -3.52 -16.73
CA MET A 100 -18.79 -3.09 -16.03
C MET A 100 -18.91 -1.63 -15.58
N TYR A 101 -18.23 -1.30 -14.50
CA TYR A 101 -18.11 0.06 -14.00
C TYR A 101 -16.70 0.60 -14.29
N TYR A 102 -16.60 1.87 -14.67
CA TYR A 102 -15.32 2.50 -14.95
C TYR A 102 -15.32 3.98 -14.56
N LEU A 103 -14.13 4.52 -14.41
CA LEU A 103 -13.91 5.95 -14.21
C LEU A 103 -13.22 6.52 -15.45
N PRO A 104 -13.83 7.44 -16.21
CA PRO A 104 -13.31 7.91 -17.49
C PRO A 104 -11.91 8.51 -17.45
N TYR A 105 -11.56 9.12 -16.33
CA TYR A 105 -10.30 9.84 -16.15
C TYR A 105 -9.34 9.15 -15.15
N ALA A 106 -9.69 7.98 -14.64
CA ALA A 106 -8.82 7.24 -13.76
C ALA A 106 -7.83 6.36 -14.52
N THR A 107 -6.64 6.22 -14.01
CA THR A 107 -5.62 5.32 -14.55
C THR A 107 -5.52 4.02 -13.77
N SER A 108 -5.92 4.03 -12.48
CA SER A 108 -5.92 2.84 -11.63
C SER A 108 -6.87 3.03 -10.44
N LEU A 109 -7.62 1.99 -10.09
CA LEU A 109 -8.45 1.95 -8.87
C LEU A 109 -7.67 1.48 -7.64
N ARG A 110 -6.39 1.17 -7.77
CA ARG A 110 -5.54 0.63 -6.68
C ARG A 110 -5.43 1.60 -5.50
N LEU A 111 -5.41 2.90 -5.76
CA LEU A 111 -5.30 3.96 -4.75
C LEU A 111 -6.66 4.61 -4.41
N SER A 112 -7.76 4.02 -4.86
CA SER A 112 -9.11 4.47 -4.53
C SER A 112 -9.60 3.87 -3.20
N ASP A 113 -10.78 4.28 -2.76
CA ASP A 113 -11.47 3.72 -1.60
C ASP A 113 -11.86 2.24 -1.77
N LEU A 114 -11.87 1.74 -3.00
CA LEU A 114 -12.09 0.32 -3.32
C LEU A 114 -10.81 -0.53 -3.25
N GLY A 115 -9.63 0.11 -3.28
CA GLY A 115 -8.34 -0.57 -3.21
C GLY A 115 -7.92 -0.89 -1.77
N TYR A 116 -6.71 -1.41 -1.64
CA TYR A 116 -6.08 -1.57 -0.34
C TYR A 116 -5.64 -0.21 0.18
N THR A 117 -6.37 0.34 1.15
CA THR A 117 -6.04 1.60 1.81
C THR A 117 -5.44 1.33 3.18
N ASN A 118 -4.40 2.06 3.54
CA ASN A 118 -3.76 1.93 4.85
C ASN A 118 -4.25 3.03 5.80
N LYS A 119 -5.52 2.96 6.18
CA LYS A 119 -6.13 3.94 7.11
C LYS A 119 -5.53 3.85 8.51
N SER A 120 -5.24 2.63 8.98
CA SER A 120 -4.72 2.40 10.33
C SER A 120 -3.36 3.06 10.56
N GLN A 121 -2.49 3.11 9.55
CA GLN A 121 -1.16 3.70 9.70
C GLN A 121 -1.21 5.20 9.99
N SER A 122 -2.16 5.93 9.42
CA SER A 122 -2.33 7.36 9.67
C SER A 122 -2.73 7.63 11.12
N ASN A 123 -3.58 6.77 11.69
CA ASN A 123 -4.07 6.90 13.07
C ASN A 123 -3.01 6.53 14.11
N LEU A 124 -2.07 5.67 13.77
CA LEU A 124 -1.00 5.20 14.67
C LEU A 124 0.18 6.17 14.78
N GLY A 125 0.19 7.25 14.01
CA GLY A 125 1.25 8.27 14.06
C GLY A 125 2.64 7.73 13.72
N ILE A 126 2.72 6.73 12.82
CA ILE A 126 3.99 6.18 12.36
C ILE A 126 4.64 7.16 11.39
N THR A 127 5.80 7.68 11.75
CA THR A 127 6.56 8.62 10.95
C THR A 127 7.63 7.91 10.10
N VAL A 128 8.03 8.54 9.03
CA VAL A 128 9.12 8.08 8.14
C VAL A 128 10.26 9.11 8.08
N ASN A 129 10.55 9.75 9.19
CA ASN A 129 11.61 10.73 9.30
C ASN A 129 12.99 10.04 9.30
N ASP A 130 13.13 9.07 10.18
CA ASP A 130 14.33 8.25 10.32
C ASP A 130 13.99 6.83 10.80
N LEU A 131 15.00 5.97 10.86
CA LEU A 131 14.83 4.56 11.25
C LEU A 131 14.40 4.41 12.71
N GLN A 132 14.93 5.23 13.61
CA GLN A 132 14.65 5.12 15.05
C GLN A 132 13.19 5.48 15.35
N GLU A 133 12.73 6.61 14.82
CA GLU A 133 11.32 7.02 14.95
C GLU A 133 10.37 6.01 14.30
N TYR A 134 10.74 5.47 13.13
CA TYR A 134 9.94 4.47 12.44
C TYR A 134 9.80 3.18 13.26
N VAL A 135 10.91 2.63 13.78
CA VAL A 135 10.90 1.43 14.64
C VAL A 135 10.13 1.69 15.95
N ALA A 136 10.32 2.86 16.56
CA ALA A 136 9.58 3.24 17.76
C ALA A 136 8.06 3.34 17.48
N GLY A 137 7.68 3.92 16.33
CA GLY A 137 6.30 3.99 15.85
C GLY A 137 5.67 2.61 15.67
N LEU A 138 6.35 1.71 14.98
CA LEU A 138 5.90 0.32 14.79
C LEU A 138 5.77 -0.43 16.12
N THR A 139 6.73 -0.25 17.03
CA THR A 139 6.71 -0.89 18.35
C THR A 139 5.52 -0.42 19.18
N ARG A 140 5.15 0.87 19.09
CA ARG A 140 3.92 1.38 19.73
C ARG A 140 2.68 0.78 19.06
N ALA A 141 2.66 0.74 17.73
CA ALA A 141 1.52 0.22 16.97
C ALA A 141 1.18 -1.23 17.34
N ILE A 142 2.19 -2.09 17.49
CA ILE A 142 2.01 -3.50 17.91
C ILE A 142 1.35 -3.62 19.30
N LYS A 143 1.57 -2.63 20.17
CA LYS A 143 1.05 -2.61 21.54
C LYS A 143 -0.30 -1.88 21.66
N THR A 144 -0.74 -1.20 20.61
CA THR A 144 -2.00 -0.45 20.58
C THR A 144 -3.11 -1.40 20.14
N PRO A 145 -4.17 -1.59 20.93
CA PRO A 145 -5.32 -2.39 20.53
C PRO A 145 -5.94 -1.85 19.23
N SER A 146 -6.32 -2.73 18.33
CA SER A 146 -7.05 -2.35 17.10
C SER A 146 -8.51 -2.10 17.44
N GLU A 147 -9.07 -1.02 16.88
CA GLU A 147 -10.52 -0.76 16.92
C GLU A 147 -11.26 -1.52 15.81
N GLU A 148 -10.54 -2.03 14.82
CA GLU A 148 -11.11 -2.83 13.74
C GLU A 148 -11.13 -4.32 14.14
N PRO A 149 -12.18 -5.07 13.78
CA PRO A 149 -12.23 -6.51 14.03
C PRO A 149 -11.10 -7.22 13.27
N GLU A 150 -10.33 -7.99 14.01
CA GLU A 150 -9.28 -8.85 13.46
C GLU A 150 -9.85 -10.12 12.82
#